data_fb06349d330a07ad9c56aaa9fefc2143
#
_entry.id   fb06349d330a07ad9c56aaa9fefc2143
#
_cell.length_a   1.000
_cell.length_b   1.000
_cell.length_c   1.000
_cell.angle_alpha   90.00
_cell.angle_beta   90.00
_cell.angle_gamma   90.00
#
_symmetry.space_group_name_H-M   'P 1'
#
loop_
_entity.id
_entity.type
_entity.pdbx_description
1 polymer ?
#
loop_
_entity_poly.entity_id
_entity_poly.type
_entity_poly.pdbx_seq_one_letter_code
_entity_poly.pdbx_strand_id
1 'polypeptide(L)'
;MANASRNAQMLQLAQARQGDEAALAGIIARMMPVLNAAAARAACPGLEFEDAVQEGLVGLFCAVRTYESGRGASFSTSAAACVHNAVNSAARAARCRKHEVLNRAVSIEAAPPAQEKSPQACAEESEAYRAAVRAIHTRLSPREKSVLALFVGGASYGQIARRLHLTPKAVDNALQRVRAKLK
;
A
#
# COMPACT_ATOMS: atom_id res chain seq x y z
N MET A 1 -12.60 -30.74 -18.84
CA MET A 1 -13.39 -29.75 -18.07
C MET A 1 -12.65 -28.40 -17.84
N ALA A 2 -11.37 -28.38 -17.57
CA ALA A 2 -10.60 -27.13 -17.31
C ALA A 2 -10.56 -26.13 -18.49
N ASN A 3 -10.52 -26.59 -19.73
CA ASN A 3 -10.48 -25.71 -20.91
C ASN A 3 -11.83 -25.01 -21.19
N ALA A 4 -12.95 -25.67 -20.97
CA ALA A 4 -14.28 -25.09 -21.15
C ALA A 4 -14.52 -23.94 -20.12
N SER A 5 -14.12 -24.15 -18.88
CA SER A 5 -14.19 -23.12 -17.83
C SER A 5 -13.31 -21.93 -18.14
N ARG A 6 -12.10 -22.15 -18.67
CA ARG A 6 -11.19 -21.07 -19.08
C ARG A 6 -11.77 -20.25 -20.24
N ASN A 7 -12.34 -20.92 -21.24
CA ASN A 7 -12.96 -20.25 -22.39
C ASN A 7 -14.17 -19.41 -21.98
N ALA A 8 -15.03 -19.93 -21.09
CA ALA A 8 -16.17 -19.18 -20.56
C ALA A 8 -15.70 -17.93 -19.79
N GLN A 9 -14.63 -18.04 -19.00
CA GLN A 9 -14.05 -16.93 -18.28
C GLN A 9 -13.48 -15.87 -19.23
N MET A 10 -12.83 -16.28 -20.31
CA MET A 10 -12.29 -15.35 -21.31
C MET A 10 -13.39 -14.64 -22.08
N LEU A 11 -14.49 -15.33 -22.41
CA LEU A 11 -15.65 -14.71 -23.05
C LEU A 11 -16.29 -13.66 -22.13
N GLN A 12 -16.51 -14.00 -20.86
CA GLN A 12 -17.04 -13.07 -19.87
C GLN A 12 -16.14 -11.83 -19.69
N LEU A 13 -14.81 -12.02 -19.71
CA LEU A 13 -13.86 -10.92 -19.65
C LEU A 13 -13.94 -10.01 -20.87
N ALA A 14 -14.11 -10.59 -22.08
CA ALA A 14 -14.27 -9.81 -23.29
C ALA A 14 -15.58 -8.99 -23.29
N GLN A 15 -16.69 -9.58 -22.83
CA GLN A 15 -17.98 -8.89 -22.67
C GLN A 15 -17.89 -7.75 -21.67
N ALA A 16 -17.26 -7.96 -20.49
CA ALA A 16 -17.06 -6.93 -19.49
C ALA A 16 -16.21 -5.74 -20.03
N ARG A 17 -15.22 -6.00 -20.88
CA ARG A 17 -14.43 -4.96 -21.55
C ARG A 17 -15.22 -4.14 -22.57
N GLN A 18 -16.28 -4.72 -23.14
CA GLN A 18 -17.18 -4.05 -24.06
C GLN A 18 -18.30 -3.26 -23.36
N GLY A 19 -18.32 -3.28 -22.02
CA GLY A 19 -19.28 -2.55 -21.21
C GLY A 19 -20.49 -3.38 -20.78
N ASP A 20 -20.46 -4.71 -20.92
CA ASP A 20 -21.52 -5.59 -20.40
C ASP A 20 -21.47 -5.59 -18.87
N GLU A 21 -22.44 -4.92 -18.25
CA GLU A 21 -22.58 -4.78 -16.81
C GLU A 21 -22.83 -6.13 -16.13
N ALA A 22 -23.58 -7.03 -16.74
CA ALA A 22 -23.87 -8.34 -16.17
C ALA A 22 -22.61 -9.22 -16.13
N ALA A 23 -21.82 -9.18 -17.20
CA ALA A 23 -20.53 -9.88 -17.25
C ALA A 23 -19.57 -9.32 -16.19
N LEU A 24 -19.53 -8.01 -16.03
CA LEU A 24 -18.70 -7.33 -15.03
C LEU A 24 -19.16 -7.68 -13.60
N ALA A 25 -20.45 -7.62 -13.31
CA ALA A 25 -21.03 -8.00 -12.02
C ALA A 25 -20.69 -9.45 -11.66
N GLY A 26 -20.72 -10.36 -12.61
CA GLY A 26 -20.33 -11.76 -12.41
C GLY A 26 -18.84 -11.92 -12.06
N ILE A 27 -17.96 -11.10 -12.64
CA ILE A 27 -16.53 -11.08 -12.28
C ILE A 27 -16.35 -10.54 -10.85
N ILE A 28 -17.02 -9.45 -10.51
CA ILE A 28 -16.97 -8.84 -9.17
C ILE A 28 -17.45 -9.85 -8.13
N ALA A 29 -18.63 -10.45 -8.32
CA ALA A 29 -19.20 -11.43 -7.39
C ALA A 29 -18.22 -12.58 -7.08
N ARG A 30 -17.53 -13.09 -8.11
CA ARG A 30 -16.54 -14.16 -7.95
C ARG A 30 -15.28 -13.70 -7.20
N MET A 31 -14.91 -12.43 -7.31
CA MET A 31 -13.72 -11.87 -6.68
C MET A 31 -14.00 -11.27 -5.28
N MET A 32 -15.28 -11.13 -4.88
CA MET A 32 -15.66 -10.59 -3.56
C MET A 32 -14.96 -11.24 -2.38
N PRO A 33 -14.78 -12.57 -2.32
CA PRO A 33 -14.05 -13.18 -1.21
C PRO A 33 -12.59 -12.71 -1.11
N VAL A 34 -11.94 -12.50 -2.27
CA VAL A 34 -10.56 -12.01 -2.33
C VAL A 34 -10.50 -10.53 -1.94
N LEU A 35 -11.45 -9.72 -2.42
CA LEU A 35 -11.60 -8.30 -2.07
C LEU A 35 -11.77 -8.13 -0.57
N ASN A 36 -12.74 -8.83 0.03
CA ASN A 36 -13.03 -8.75 1.45
C ASN A 36 -11.83 -9.22 2.31
N ALA A 37 -11.17 -10.30 1.92
CA ALA A 37 -10.00 -10.80 2.63
C ALA A 37 -8.79 -9.83 2.53
N ALA A 38 -8.62 -9.16 1.40
CA ALA A 38 -7.58 -8.16 1.23
C ALA A 38 -7.87 -6.91 2.05
N ALA A 39 -9.12 -6.41 2.00
CA ALA A 39 -9.58 -5.24 2.74
C ALA A 39 -9.47 -5.44 4.26
N ALA A 40 -9.96 -6.57 4.78
CA ALA A 40 -9.90 -6.88 6.22
C ALA A 40 -8.46 -6.89 6.77
N ARG A 41 -7.48 -7.31 5.96
CA ARG A 41 -6.07 -7.29 6.36
C ARG A 41 -5.41 -5.92 6.28
N ALA A 42 -5.93 -5.04 5.46
CA ALA A 42 -5.34 -3.75 5.18
C ALA A 42 -5.97 -2.60 5.95
N ALA A 43 -7.19 -2.79 6.44
CA ALA A 43 -7.92 -1.80 7.22
C ALA A 43 -7.05 -1.26 8.38
N CYS A 44 -7.02 0.05 8.53
CA CYS A 44 -6.20 0.74 9.51
C CYS A 44 -6.76 2.16 9.71
N PRO A 45 -6.34 2.89 10.75
CA PRO A 45 -6.72 4.29 10.89
C PRO A 45 -6.47 5.08 9.61
N GLY A 46 -7.52 5.69 9.07
CA GLY A 46 -7.51 6.42 7.80
C GLY A 46 -7.73 5.58 6.53
N LEU A 47 -8.02 4.29 6.67
CA LEU A 47 -8.53 3.42 5.62
C LEU A 47 -9.54 2.44 6.22
N GLU A 48 -10.81 2.80 6.16
CA GLU A 48 -11.91 1.95 6.59
C GLU A 48 -12.04 0.72 5.70
N PHE A 49 -12.76 -0.31 6.19
CA PHE A 49 -12.92 -1.56 5.46
C PHE A 49 -13.58 -1.34 4.08
N GLU A 50 -14.63 -0.52 4.04
CA GLU A 50 -15.37 -0.19 2.83
C GLU A 50 -14.51 0.54 1.80
N ASP A 51 -13.69 1.47 2.25
CA ASP A 51 -12.74 2.19 1.39
C ASP A 51 -11.68 1.23 0.82
N ALA A 52 -11.18 0.32 1.65
CA ALA A 52 -10.24 -0.70 1.21
C ALA A 52 -10.87 -1.66 0.18
N VAL A 53 -12.17 -1.98 0.29
CA VAL A 53 -12.91 -2.74 -0.72
C VAL A 53 -13.01 -1.96 -2.02
N GLN A 54 -13.31 -0.67 -1.98
CA GLN A 54 -13.38 0.19 -3.17
C GLN A 54 -12.03 0.28 -3.88
N GLU A 55 -10.94 0.48 -3.14
CA GLU A 55 -9.59 0.44 -3.71
C GLU A 55 -9.27 -0.92 -4.36
N GLY A 56 -9.71 -2.00 -3.73
CA GLY A 56 -9.62 -3.35 -4.31
C GLY A 56 -10.40 -3.49 -5.62
N LEU A 57 -11.60 -2.91 -5.70
CA LEU A 57 -12.40 -2.87 -6.92
C LEU A 57 -11.69 -2.11 -8.04
N VAL A 58 -11.06 -0.97 -7.74
CA VAL A 58 -10.23 -0.25 -8.72
C VAL A 58 -9.10 -1.14 -9.24
N GLY A 59 -8.45 -1.89 -8.36
CA GLY A 59 -7.45 -2.89 -8.76
C GLY A 59 -8.01 -4.00 -9.65
N LEU A 60 -9.22 -4.48 -9.35
CA LEU A 60 -9.91 -5.47 -10.16
C LEU A 60 -10.28 -4.93 -11.55
N PHE A 61 -10.79 -3.70 -11.64
CA PHE A 61 -11.05 -3.03 -12.91
C PHE A 61 -9.78 -2.87 -13.76
N CYS A 62 -8.66 -2.52 -13.14
CA CYS A 62 -7.38 -2.47 -13.81
C CYS A 62 -7.02 -3.86 -14.40
N ALA A 63 -7.18 -4.93 -13.63
CA ALA A 63 -6.94 -6.29 -14.10
C ALA A 63 -7.86 -6.68 -15.26
N VAL A 64 -9.15 -6.34 -15.21
CA VAL A 64 -10.10 -6.59 -16.32
C VAL A 64 -9.61 -5.91 -17.59
N ARG A 65 -9.13 -4.69 -17.53
CA ARG A 65 -8.66 -3.93 -18.69
C ARG A 65 -7.31 -4.41 -19.25
N THR A 66 -6.38 -4.79 -18.38
CA THR A 66 -4.98 -5.01 -18.76
C THR A 66 -4.57 -6.47 -18.87
N TYR A 67 -5.42 -7.42 -18.42
CA TYR A 67 -5.07 -8.83 -18.49
C TYR A 67 -4.90 -9.31 -19.94
N GLU A 68 -3.80 -9.98 -20.22
CA GLU A 68 -3.51 -10.65 -21.47
C GLU A 68 -3.37 -12.15 -21.24
N SER A 69 -4.13 -12.94 -22.01
CA SER A 69 -3.98 -14.40 -22.01
C SER A 69 -2.65 -14.79 -22.65
N GLY A 70 -1.98 -15.78 -22.06
CA GLY A 70 -0.71 -16.28 -22.61
C GLY A 70 0.53 -15.89 -21.84
N ARG A 71 0.45 -15.01 -20.85
CA ARG A 71 1.58 -14.65 -19.96
C ARG A 71 1.79 -15.60 -18.76
N GLY A 72 1.26 -16.82 -18.84
CA GLY A 72 1.53 -17.89 -17.85
C GLY A 72 0.64 -17.85 -16.59
N ALA A 73 -0.02 -16.75 -16.27
CA ALA A 73 -0.92 -16.64 -15.11
C ALA A 73 -2.40 -16.68 -15.52
N SER A 74 -3.26 -17.27 -14.68
CA SER A 74 -4.71 -17.21 -14.87
C SER A 74 -5.23 -15.80 -14.60
N PHE A 75 -6.40 -15.45 -15.17
CA PHE A 75 -7.05 -14.18 -14.87
C PHE A 75 -7.28 -14.00 -13.36
N SER A 76 -7.75 -15.04 -12.66
CA SER A 76 -8.00 -14.98 -11.21
C SER A 76 -6.72 -14.66 -10.42
N THR A 77 -5.59 -15.25 -10.79
CA THR A 77 -4.29 -14.98 -10.15
C THR A 77 -3.84 -13.55 -10.40
N SER A 78 -3.96 -13.09 -11.65
CA SER A 78 -3.60 -11.71 -12.03
C SER A 78 -4.49 -10.68 -11.35
N ALA A 79 -5.80 -10.94 -11.33
CA ALA A 79 -6.77 -10.07 -10.66
C ALA A 79 -6.53 -9.99 -9.15
N ALA A 80 -6.27 -11.12 -8.49
CA ALA A 80 -5.92 -11.14 -7.06
C ALA A 80 -4.66 -10.31 -6.78
N ALA A 81 -3.63 -10.40 -7.62
CA ALA A 81 -2.42 -9.60 -7.47
C ALA A 81 -2.70 -8.10 -7.64
N CYS A 82 -3.53 -7.70 -8.61
CA CYS A 82 -3.92 -6.31 -8.80
C CYS A 82 -4.73 -5.77 -7.61
N VAL A 83 -5.69 -6.55 -7.10
CA VAL A 83 -6.47 -6.23 -5.90
C VAL A 83 -5.54 -6.01 -4.71
N HIS A 84 -4.67 -6.97 -4.40
CA HIS A 84 -3.73 -6.83 -3.29
C HIS A 84 -2.79 -5.63 -3.44
N ASN A 85 -2.32 -5.35 -4.65
CA ASN A 85 -1.46 -4.21 -4.89
C ASN A 85 -2.18 -2.87 -4.69
N ALA A 86 -3.43 -2.74 -5.14
CA ALA A 86 -4.24 -1.55 -4.96
C ALA A 86 -4.51 -1.30 -3.47
N VAL A 87 -5.05 -2.28 -2.76
CA VAL A 87 -5.38 -2.21 -1.33
C VAL A 87 -4.13 -1.92 -0.48
N ASN A 88 -3.01 -2.60 -0.76
CA ASN A 88 -1.75 -2.34 -0.04
C ASN A 88 -1.18 -0.94 -0.33
N SER A 89 -1.43 -0.40 -1.52
CA SER A 89 -1.01 0.96 -1.87
C SER A 89 -1.83 2.00 -1.10
N ALA A 90 -3.15 1.80 -1.00
CA ALA A 90 -4.04 2.63 -0.21
C ALA A 90 -3.68 2.58 1.29
N ALA A 91 -3.45 1.38 1.85
CA ALA A 91 -3.02 1.23 3.24
C ALA A 91 -1.68 1.93 3.54
N ARG A 92 -0.74 1.89 2.59
CA ARG A 92 0.52 2.64 2.74
C ARG A 92 0.31 4.15 2.69
N ALA A 93 -0.57 4.62 1.81
CA ALA A 93 -0.93 6.04 1.74
C ALA A 93 -1.60 6.52 3.02
N ALA A 94 -2.56 5.76 3.55
CA ALA A 94 -3.24 6.07 4.82
C ALA A 94 -2.28 6.13 6.01
N ARG A 95 -1.28 5.25 6.06
CA ARG A 95 -0.25 5.22 7.11
C ARG A 95 0.85 6.26 6.92
N CYS A 96 0.81 7.05 5.85
CA CYS A 96 1.81 8.08 5.62
C CYS A 96 1.66 9.21 6.64
N ARG A 97 2.79 9.71 7.19
CA ARG A 97 2.81 10.79 8.21
C ARG A 97 1.99 12.03 7.87
N LYS A 98 1.80 12.30 6.60
CA LYS A 98 0.99 13.43 6.15
C LYS A 98 -0.47 13.35 6.63
N HIS A 99 -0.99 12.15 6.84
CA HIS A 99 -2.36 11.90 7.31
C HIS A 99 -2.42 11.48 8.78
N GLU A 100 -1.28 11.28 9.45
CA GLU A 100 -1.22 10.79 10.82
C GLU A 100 -1.98 11.70 11.80
N VAL A 101 -1.90 13.00 11.60
CA VAL A 101 -2.61 13.99 12.45
C VAL A 101 -4.13 13.86 12.29
N LEU A 102 -4.62 13.66 11.08
CA LEU A 102 -6.04 13.46 10.79
C LEU A 102 -6.52 12.08 11.25
N ASN A 103 -5.71 11.04 11.03
CA ASN A 103 -6.04 9.66 11.40
C ASN A 103 -6.04 9.43 12.93
N ARG A 104 -5.41 10.32 13.70
CA ARG A 104 -5.44 10.33 15.17
C ARG A 104 -6.41 11.36 15.74
N ALA A 105 -7.11 12.11 14.90
CA ALA A 105 -8.12 13.05 15.35
C ALA A 105 -9.25 12.28 16.05
N VAL A 106 -9.45 12.55 17.31
CA VAL A 106 -10.58 12.05 18.11
C VAL A 106 -11.67 13.09 18.03
N SER A 107 -12.94 12.66 17.94
CA SER A 107 -14.06 13.59 18.05
C SER A 107 -13.91 14.45 19.31
N ILE A 108 -14.16 15.77 19.18
CA ILE A 108 -14.03 16.72 20.30
C ILE A 108 -14.89 16.30 21.50
N GLU A 109 -16.02 15.62 21.24
CA GLU A 109 -16.94 15.11 22.26
C GLU A 109 -16.41 13.87 22.98
N ALA A 110 -15.53 13.11 22.37
CA ALA A 110 -14.91 11.91 22.93
C ALA A 110 -13.46 12.16 23.39
N ALA A 111 -12.94 13.37 23.22
CA ALA A 111 -11.60 13.70 23.63
C ALA A 111 -11.53 13.71 25.17
N PRO A 112 -10.67 12.88 25.80
CA PRO A 112 -10.37 13.07 27.23
C PRO A 112 -9.83 14.48 27.42
N PRO A 113 -10.08 15.11 28.60
CA PRO A 113 -9.54 16.43 28.88
C PRO A 113 -8.04 16.42 28.59
N ALA A 114 -7.58 17.43 27.86
CA ALA A 114 -6.20 17.53 27.43
C ALA A 114 -5.27 17.32 28.63
N GLN A 115 -4.66 16.15 28.73
CA GLN A 115 -3.53 15.97 29.63
C GLN A 115 -2.40 16.78 29.02
N GLU A 116 -2.10 17.91 29.60
CA GLU A 116 -0.86 18.63 29.30
C GLU A 116 0.29 17.65 29.52
N LYS A 117 0.97 17.28 28.42
CA LYS A 117 2.19 16.48 28.54
C LYS A 117 3.11 17.20 29.49
N SER A 118 3.56 16.52 30.53
CA SER A 118 4.48 17.14 31.48
C SER A 118 5.69 17.71 30.73
N PRO A 119 6.27 18.82 31.16
CA PRO A 119 7.48 19.39 30.54
C PRO A 119 8.60 18.36 30.35
N GLN A 120 8.69 17.39 31.26
CA GLN A 120 9.62 16.27 31.20
C GLN A 120 9.36 15.34 30.00
N ALA A 121 8.10 14.94 29.75
CA ALA A 121 7.75 14.08 28.61
C ALA A 121 8.04 14.78 27.25
N CYS A 122 7.80 16.09 27.18
CA CYS A 122 8.17 16.89 26.00
C CYS A 122 9.69 17.00 25.82
N ALA A 123 10.44 17.09 26.90
CA ALA A 123 11.90 17.12 26.85
C ALA A 123 12.49 15.78 26.39
N GLU A 124 12.00 14.66 26.91
CA GLU A 124 12.41 13.30 26.51
C GLU A 124 12.09 12.99 25.04
N GLU A 125 10.89 13.34 24.55
CA GLU A 125 10.54 13.20 23.12
C GLU A 125 11.47 14.07 22.23
N SER A 126 11.80 15.28 22.69
CA SER A 126 12.70 16.19 21.97
C SER A 126 14.13 15.64 21.93
N GLU A 127 14.61 15.05 23.02
CA GLU A 127 15.94 14.48 23.10
C GLU A 127 16.07 13.20 22.25
N ALA A 128 15.09 12.30 22.30
CA ALA A 128 15.02 11.11 21.45
C ALA A 128 14.98 11.49 19.96
N TYR A 129 14.19 12.51 19.60
CA TYR A 129 14.17 13.03 18.24
C TYR A 129 15.52 13.57 17.80
N ARG A 130 16.17 14.41 18.62
CA ARG A 130 17.50 14.95 18.34
C ARG A 130 18.57 13.85 18.22
N ALA A 131 18.48 12.81 19.05
CA ALA A 131 19.38 11.66 18.99
C ALA A 131 19.18 10.88 17.68
N ALA A 132 17.93 10.65 17.25
CA ALA A 132 17.62 9.99 15.97
C ALA A 132 18.14 10.80 14.78
N VAL A 133 17.93 12.12 14.78
CA VAL A 133 18.44 13.00 13.71
C VAL A 133 19.98 12.97 13.68
N ARG A 134 20.66 13.05 14.82
CA ARG A 134 22.12 12.93 14.90
C ARG A 134 22.59 11.57 14.36
N ALA A 135 21.93 10.47 14.73
CA ALA A 135 22.28 9.14 14.25
C ALA A 135 22.15 9.02 12.72
N ILE A 136 21.09 9.60 12.12
CA ILE A 136 20.93 9.67 10.69
C ILE A 136 22.08 10.44 10.03
N HIS A 137 22.46 11.58 10.62
CA HIS A 137 23.53 12.40 10.07
C HIS A 137 24.93 11.78 10.20
N THR A 138 25.20 11.06 11.28
CA THR A 138 26.54 10.52 11.56
C THR A 138 26.75 9.10 11.06
N ARG A 139 25.73 8.24 11.11
CA ARG A 139 25.87 6.79 10.81
C ARG A 139 25.52 6.42 9.37
N LEU A 140 24.71 7.23 8.66
CA LEU A 140 24.28 6.92 7.31
C LEU A 140 25.15 7.58 6.25
N SER A 141 25.48 6.81 5.21
CA SER A 141 26.15 7.34 4.01
C SER A 141 25.22 8.28 3.22
N PRO A 142 25.76 9.19 2.38
CA PRO A 142 24.92 10.07 1.55
C PRO A 142 23.87 9.33 0.72
N ARG A 143 24.22 8.18 0.15
CA ARG A 143 23.30 7.33 -0.61
C ARG A 143 22.20 6.73 0.27
N GLU A 144 22.53 6.25 1.46
CA GLU A 144 21.56 5.71 2.42
C GLU A 144 20.57 6.80 2.91
N LYS A 145 21.05 8.03 3.11
CA LYS A 145 20.20 9.19 3.44
C LYS A 145 19.21 9.51 2.34
N SER A 146 19.66 9.53 1.07
CA SER A 146 18.78 9.77 -0.07
C SER A 146 17.71 8.70 -0.23
N VAL A 147 18.09 7.42 -0.08
CA VAL A 147 17.14 6.30 -0.12
C VAL A 147 16.14 6.39 1.03
N LEU A 148 16.61 6.67 2.25
CA LEU A 148 15.75 6.82 3.43
C LEU A 148 14.77 7.98 3.28
N ALA A 149 15.24 9.14 2.81
CA ALA A 149 14.38 10.32 2.61
C ALA A 149 13.25 10.05 1.61
N LEU A 150 13.55 9.41 0.50
CA LEU A 150 12.53 9.04 -0.49
C LEU A 150 11.58 7.97 0.03
N PHE A 151 12.09 7.00 0.79
CA PHE A 151 11.27 5.94 1.39
C PHE A 151 10.29 6.49 2.44
N VAL A 152 10.76 7.36 3.33
CA VAL A 152 9.93 8.05 4.34
C VAL A 152 8.92 8.98 3.66
N GLY A 153 9.28 9.59 2.52
CA GLY A 153 8.38 10.36 1.67
C GLY A 153 7.33 9.55 0.91
N GLY A 154 7.24 8.22 1.14
CA GLY A 154 6.21 7.35 0.56
C GLY A 154 6.53 6.80 -0.83
N ALA A 155 7.75 7.02 -1.35
CA ALA A 155 8.12 6.48 -2.67
C ALA A 155 8.27 4.96 -2.64
N SER A 156 7.76 4.29 -3.68
CA SER A 156 7.96 2.83 -3.86
C SER A 156 9.41 2.51 -4.23
N TYR A 157 9.84 1.26 -3.99
CA TYR A 157 11.19 0.81 -4.34
C TYR A 157 11.53 1.04 -5.83
N GLY A 158 10.55 0.86 -6.72
CA GLY A 158 10.73 1.13 -8.14
C GLY A 158 10.88 2.63 -8.48
N GLN A 159 10.17 3.49 -7.75
CA GLN A 159 10.31 4.95 -7.90
C GLN A 159 11.65 5.44 -7.36
N ILE A 160 12.09 4.93 -6.20
CA ILE A 160 13.40 5.23 -5.62
C ILE A 160 14.52 4.76 -6.55
N ALA A 161 14.40 3.53 -7.07
CA ALA A 161 15.36 2.96 -8.00
C ALA A 161 15.53 3.83 -9.25
N ARG A 162 14.43 4.25 -9.87
CA ARG A 162 14.43 5.16 -11.04
C ARG A 162 15.05 6.51 -10.71
N ARG A 163 14.66 7.12 -9.59
CA ARG A 163 15.08 8.47 -9.21
C ARG A 163 16.56 8.56 -8.82
N LEU A 164 17.12 7.49 -8.26
CA LEU A 164 18.51 7.41 -7.82
C LEU A 164 19.41 6.60 -8.78
N HIS A 165 18.87 6.18 -9.92
CA HIS A 165 19.56 5.31 -10.90
C HIS A 165 20.12 4.03 -10.26
N LEU A 166 19.31 3.36 -9.43
CA LEU A 166 19.63 2.13 -8.73
C LEU A 166 18.73 0.98 -9.20
N THR A 167 19.13 -0.26 -8.88
CA THR A 167 18.23 -1.39 -9.00
C THR A 167 17.30 -1.49 -7.78
N PRO A 168 16.08 -2.06 -7.90
CA PRO A 168 15.21 -2.28 -6.74
C PRO A 168 15.86 -3.09 -5.63
N LYS A 169 16.72 -4.07 -5.99
CA LYS A 169 17.49 -4.86 -5.03
C LYS A 169 18.53 -4.02 -4.30
N ALA A 170 19.14 -3.05 -4.97
CA ALA A 170 20.09 -2.13 -4.33
C ALA A 170 19.40 -1.19 -3.33
N VAL A 171 18.16 -0.78 -3.63
CA VAL A 171 17.32 0.01 -2.71
C VAL A 171 16.98 -0.81 -1.47
N ASP A 172 16.55 -2.07 -1.63
CA ASP A 172 16.25 -2.96 -0.50
C ASP A 172 17.48 -3.17 0.40
N ASN A 173 18.63 -3.50 -0.21
CA ASN A 173 19.87 -3.66 0.52
C ASN A 173 20.30 -2.37 1.27
N ALA A 174 20.05 -1.19 0.70
CA ALA A 174 20.34 0.07 1.37
C ALA A 174 19.42 0.28 2.58
N LEU A 175 18.13 -0.01 2.46
CA LEU A 175 17.17 0.09 3.57
C LEU A 175 17.46 -0.92 4.69
N GLN A 176 17.92 -2.13 4.35
CA GLN A 176 18.36 -3.11 5.35
C GLN A 176 19.56 -2.59 6.15
N ARG A 177 20.55 -2.00 5.47
CA ARG A 177 21.70 -1.37 6.14
C ARG A 177 21.30 -0.19 7.02
N VAL A 178 20.37 0.66 6.54
CA VAL A 178 19.83 1.77 7.33
C VAL A 178 19.19 1.25 8.62
N ARG A 179 18.34 0.20 8.53
CA ARG A 179 17.72 -0.42 9.71
C ARG A 179 18.75 -0.98 10.68
N ALA A 180 19.80 -1.62 10.18
CA ALA A 180 20.86 -2.17 11.01
C ALA A 180 21.68 -1.08 11.74
N LYS A 181 21.91 0.07 11.10
CA LYS A 181 22.68 1.18 11.65
C LYS A 181 21.90 2.08 12.62
N LEU A 182 20.56 2.07 12.53
CA LEU A 182 19.69 2.91 13.37
C LEU A 182 19.04 2.13 14.52
N LYS A 183 19.27 0.84 14.63
CA LYS A 183 19.03 0.05 15.83
C LYS A 183 20.11 0.37 16.88
#